data_94dd1d7a89d8b4805d3e894c122e38d5
#
_entry.id   94dd1d7a89d8b4805d3e894c122e38d5
#
_cell.length_a   1.000
_cell.length_b   1.000
_cell.length_c   1.000
_cell.angle_alpha   90.00
_cell.angle_beta   90.00
_cell.angle_gamma   90.00
#
_symmetry.space_group_name_H-M   'P 1'
#
loop_
_entity.id
_entity.type
_entity.pdbx_description
1 polymer ?
#
loop_
_entity_poly.entity_id
_entity_poly.type
_entity_poly.pdbx_seq_one_letter_code
_entity_poly.pdbx_strand_id
1 'polypeptide(L)'
;VIGMVDAISKQKLPVSIVGVIASAENMIGESSMKPDDVFTALNGETVEMLNSDAEGRMVLGDAVFYATQFKPQLILDFATLTGAAIVALGDDKAAAFQSHAENELKNLLTVARHVDEKVFELPITETERHLIKQSDVADLVNHTNGQGKALFAAAFISHFSGDIPHIHFDIAGPATIKSATYKGCLLYTSDAADEEDS
;
A
#
# COMPACT_ATOMS: atom_id res chain seq x y z
N VAL A 1 11.27 1.79 2.49
CA VAL A 1 12.01 1.42 1.26
C VAL A 1 13.47 1.87 1.36
N ILE A 2 13.77 3.17 1.47
CA ILE A 2 15.16 3.70 1.48
C ILE A 2 16.01 3.00 2.56
N GLY A 3 15.55 2.94 3.80
CA GLY A 3 16.28 2.31 4.91
C GLY A 3 16.54 0.81 4.68
N MET A 4 15.59 0.10 4.08
CA MET A 4 15.76 -1.31 3.74
C MET A 4 16.82 -1.52 2.66
N VAL A 5 16.79 -0.72 1.60
CA VAL A 5 17.80 -0.79 0.53
C VAL A 5 19.19 -0.44 1.07
N ASP A 6 19.30 0.60 1.90
CA ASP A 6 20.56 1.00 2.54
C ASP A 6 21.11 -0.12 3.45
N ALA A 7 20.26 -0.73 4.28
CA ALA A 7 20.65 -1.83 5.17
C ALA A 7 21.13 -3.07 4.40
N ILE A 8 20.41 -3.48 3.36
CA ILE A 8 20.78 -4.62 2.50
C ILE A 8 22.11 -4.36 1.80
N SER A 9 22.29 -3.15 1.25
CA SER A 9 23.51 -2.75 0.57
C SER A 9 24.72 -2.75 1.51
N LYS A 10 24.58 -2.17 2.71
CA LYS A 10 25.65 -2.12 3.72
C LYS A 10 26.06 -3.51 4.23
N GLN A 11 25.10 -4.40 4.37
CA GLN A 11 25.36 -5.80 4.80
C GLN A 11 25.86 -6.67 3.65
N LYS A 12 25.91 -6.17 2.41
CA LYS A 12 26.35 -6.90 1.22
C LYS A 12 25.64 -8.25 1.07
N LEU A 13 24.33 -8.28 1.33
CA LEU A 13 23.54 -9.49 1.18
C LEU A 13 23.51 -9.92 -0.30
N PRO A 14 23.57 -11.23 -0.59
CA PRO A 14 23.60 -11.75 -1.95
C PRO A 14 22.20 -11.74 -2.60
N VAL A 15 21.57 -10.59 -2.62
CA VAL A 15 20.24 -10.39 -3.21
C VAL A 15 20.27 -9.23 -4.19
N SER A 16 19.50 -9.33 -5.26
CA SER A 16 19.23 -8.22 -6.17
C SER A 16 17.97 -7.50 -5.70
N ILE A 17 18.06 -6.22 -5.43
CA ILE A 17 16.95 -5.41 -4.96
C ILE A 17 16.80 -4.16 -5.82
N VAL A 18 15.57 -3.80 -6.13
CA VAL A 18 15.20 -2.54 -6.78
C VAL A 18 14.26 -1.80 -5.84
N GLY A 19 14.63 -0.60 -5.42
CA GLY A 19 13.76 0.30 -4.65
C GLY A 19 13.00 1.23 -5.59
N VAL A 20 11.66 1.17 -5.56
CA VAL A 20 10.77 2.07 -6.28
C VAL A 20 10.10 2.99 -5.27
N ILE A 21 10.17 4.29 -5.49
CA ILE A 21 9.52 5.30 -4.66
C ILE A 21 8.62 6.13 -5.58
N ALA A 22 7.32 5.92 -5.44
CA ALA A 22 6.34 6.75 -6.12
C ALA A 22 6.16 8.06 -5.34
N SER A 23 6.31 9.17 -6.02
CA SER A 23 6.15 10.50 -5.41
C SER A 23 5.39 11.39 -6.37
N ALA A 24 4.31 11.98 -5.87
CA ALA A 24 3.47 12.91 -6.62
C ALA A 24 3.13 14.11 -5.73
N GLU A 25 2.95 15.27 -6.35
CA GLU A 25 2.39 16.42 -5.65
C GLU A 25 0.91 16.18 -5.38
N ASN A 26 0.48 16.46 -4.15
CA ASN A 26 -0.91 16.38 -3.73
C ASN A 26 -1.39 17.77 -3.30
N MET A 27 -1.77 18.59 -4.28
CA MET A 27 -2.14 19.98 -4.06
C MET A 27 -3.60 20.24 -4.47
N ILE A 28 -4.27 21.07 -3.69
CA ILE A 28 -5.58 21.61 -4.05
C ILE A 28 -5.39 22.62 -5.19
N GLY A 29 -6.10 22.42 -6.29
CA GLY A 29 -6.01 23.30 -7.46
C GLY A 29 -7.06 23.00 -8.53
N GLU A 30 -7.12 23.83 -9.56
CA GLU A 30 -8.08 23.68 -10.64
C GLU A 30 -7.95 22.37 -11.43
N SER A 31 -6.72 21.84 -11.48
CA SER A 31 -6.37 20.55 -12.13
C SER A 31 -6.35 19.36 -11.18
N SER A 32 -6.72 19.55 -9.90
CA SER A 32 -6.78 18.46 -8.94
C SER A 32 -7.82 17.42 -9.33
N MET A 33 -7.59 16.17 -8.96
CA MET A 33 -8.52 15.07 -9.13
C MET A 33 -9.85 15.35 -8.43
N LYS A 34 -10.94 15.00 -9.08
CA LYS A 34 -12.30 15.16 -8.55
C LYS A 34 -13.02 13.83 -8.54
N PRO A 35 -13.98 13.62 -7.64
CA PRO A 35 -14.91 12.50 -7.77
C PRO A 35 -15.51 12.45 -9.17
N ASP A 36 -15.74 11.26 -9.68
CA ASP A 36 -16.25 10.92 -11.01
C ASP A 36 -15.23 11.15 -12.17
N ASP A 37 -14.02 11.64 -11.90
CA ASP A 37 -12.97 11.64 -12.90
C ASP A 37 -12.53 10.20 -13.21
N VAL A 38 -12.14 9.94 -14.46
CA VAL A 38 -11.59 8.66 -14.90
C VAL A 38 -10.14 8.85 -15.34
N PHE A 39 -9.25 8.12 -14.73
CA PHE A 39 -7.81 8.14 -15.02
C PHE A 39 -7.38 6.86 -15.72
N THR A 40 -6.35 6.96 -16.54
CA THR A 40 -5.67 5.80 -17.10
C THR A 40 -4.42 5.52 -16.27
N ALA A 41 -4.38 4.36 -15.62
CA ALA A 41 -3.24 3.88 -14.87
C ALA A 41 -2.08 3.47 -15.81
N LEU A 42 -0.88 3.30 -15.25
CA LEU A 42 0.33 2.96 -16.02
C LEU A 42 0.22 1.63 -16.77
N ASN A 43 -0.59 0.69 -16.28
CA ASN A 43 -0.89 -0.58 -16.94
C ASN A 43 -1.88 -0.47 -18.11
N GLY A 44 -2.46 0.73 -18.32
CA GLY A 44 -3.43 1.01 -19.37
C GLY A 44 -4.89 0.82 -18.96
N GLU A 45 -5.18 0.29 -17.80
CA GLU A 45 -6.55 0.19 -17.27
C GLU A 45 -7.05 1.56 -16.81
N THR A 46 -8.35 1.76 -16.93
CA THR A 46 -9.03 2.96 -16.48
C THR A 46 -9.52 2.81 -15.05
N VAL A 47 -9.44 3.88 -14.27
CA VAL A 47 -9.84 3.90 -12.85
C VAL A 47 -10.78 5.07 -12.61
N GLU A 48 -11.99 4.79 -12.13
CA GLU A 48 -12.96 5.79 -11.68
C GLU A 48 -12.58 6.26 -10.27
N MET A 49 -12.51 7.58 -10.10
CA MET A 49 -12.24 8.26 -8.84
C MET A 49 -13.52 8.46 -8.05
N LEU A 50 -13.86 7.58 -7.14
CA LEU A 50 -15.02 7.74 -6.25
C LEU A 50 -14.70 8.59 -5.01
N ASN A 51 -13.45 8.65 -4.61
CA ASN A 51 -12.98 9.44 -3.48
C ASN A 51 -11.59 10.01 -3.80
N SER A 52 -11.48 11.34 -3.83
CA SER A 52 -10.21 12.03 -4.10
C SER A 52 -9.19 11.91 -2.98
N ASP A 53 -9.61 11.59 -1.75
CA ASP A 53 -8.75 11.29 -0.60
C ASP A 53 -8.17 9.85 -0.65
N ALA A 54 -8.54 9.07 -1.64
CA ALA A 54 -7.97 7.75 -1.92
C ALA A 54 -7.00 7.78 -3.13
N GLU A 55 -6.26 8.86 -3.30
CA GLU A 55 -5.31 9.10 -4.39
C GLU A 55 -4.01 8.32 -4.24
N GLY A 56 -3.55 8.13 -3.00
CA GLY A 56 -2.28 7.46 -2.69
C GLY A 56 -2.20 6.04 -3.26
N ARG A 57 -3.31 5.30 -3.29
CA ARG A 57 -3.37 3.97 -3.90
C ARG A 57 -3.23 3.98 -5.41
N MET A 58 -3.60 5.08 -6.08
CA MET A 58 -3.40 5.24 -7.52
C MET A 58 -1.91 5.31 -7.85
N VAL A 59 -1.20 6.18 -7.14
CA VAL A 59 0.25 6.34 -7.29
C VAL A 59 1.00 5.06 -6.91
N LEU A 60 0.55 4.38 -5.85
CA LEU A 60 1.16 3.12 -5.40
C LEU A 60 0.89 1.96 -6.37
N GLY A 61 -0.31 1.88 -6.95
CA GLY A 61 -0.64 0.90 -7.98
C GLY A 61 0.28 1.03 -9.19
N ASP A 62 0.49 2.24 -9.68
CA ASP A 62 1.44 2.52 -10.77
C ASP A 62 2.88 2.13 -10.41
N ALA A 63 3.31 2.37 -9.16
CA ALA A 63 4.62 1.95 -8.69
C ALA A 63 4.77 0.43 -8.65
N VAL A 64 3.74 -0.29 -8.20
CA VAL A 64 3.70 -1.76 -8.20
C VAL A 64 3.77 -2.29 -9.63
N PHE A 65 2.96 -1.74 -10.54
CA PHE A 65 3.04 -2.12 -11.94
C PHE A 65 4.42 -1.81 -12.55
N TYR A 66 4.98 -0.64 -12.27
CA TYR A 66 6.34 -0.32 -12.73
C TYR A 66 7.39 -1.32 -12.22
N ALA A 67 7.25 -1.78 -10.96
CA ALA A 67 8.14 -2.78 -10.39
C ALA A 67 8.10 -4.11 -11.14
N THR A 68 6.97 -4.49 -11.76
CA THR A 68 6.85 -5.75 -12.52
C THR A 68 7.80 -5.81 -13.72
N GLN A 69 8.20 -4.65 -14.28
CA GLN A 69 9.10 -4.58 -15.43
C GLN A 69 10.49 -5.15 -15.13
N PHE A 70 10.89 -5.18 -13.87
CA PHE A 70 12.15 -5.79 -13.42
C PHE A 70 12.05 -7.30 -13.24
N LYS A 71 10.87 -7.90 -13.47
CA LYS A 71 10.59 -9.33 -13.32
C LYS A 71 11.04 -9.88 -11.96
N PRO A 72 10.63 -9.26 -10.85
CA PRO A 72 11.04 -9.67 -9.53
C PRO A 72 10.40 -11.02 -9.16
N GLN A 73 11.02 -11.73 -8.22
CA GLN A 73 10.44 -12.93 -7.62
C GLN A 73 9.37 -12.58 -6.57
N LEU A 74 9.46 -11.39 -5.99
CA LEU A 74 8.55 -10.89 -4.98
C LEU A 74 8.54 -9.35 -5.01
N ILE A 75 7.37 -8.76 -4.90
CA ILE A 75 7.18 -7.33 -4.68
C ILE A 75 6.74 -7.14 -3.24
N LEU A 76 7.40 -6.23 -2.52
CA LEU A 76 7.01 -5.77 -1.19
C LEU A 76 6.72 -4.28 -1.27
N ASP A 77 5.56 -3.84 -0.84
CA ASP A 77 5.27 -2.43 -0.70
C ASP A 77 4.89 -2.07 0.74
N PHE A 78 5.14 -0.82 1.10
CA PHE A 78 4.90 -0.28 2.44
C PHE A 78 4.28 1.09 2.28
N ALA A 79 3.08 1.27 2.82
CA ALA A 79 2.37 2.54 2.77
C ALA A 79 1.55 2.78 4.04
N THR A 80 1.40 4.03 4.42
CA THR A 80 0.43 4.50 5.40
C THR A 80 -0.92 4.67 4.71
N LEU A 81 -1.52 3.53 4.32
CA LEU A 81 -2.56 3.56 3.29
C LEU A 81 -3.95 3.83 3.83
N THR A 82 -4.30 3.21 4.97
CA THR A 82 -5.70 3.28 5.42
C THR A 82 -5.84 3.47 6.92
N GLY A 83 -6.67 4.43 7.33
CA GLY A 83 -7.17 4.49 8.71
C GLY A 83 -7.97 3.24 9.10
N ALA A 84 -8.51 2.50 8.14
CA ALA A 84 -9.24 1.26 8.38
C ALA A 84 -8.34 0.14 8.95
N ALA A 85 -7.06 0.10 8.59
CA ALA A 85 -6.10 -0.82 9.19
C ALA A 85 -5.86 -0.51 10.67
N ILE A 86 -5.80 0.78 11.03
CA ILE A 86 -5.70 1.24 12.43
C ILE A 86 -6.94 0.81 13.21
N VAL A 87 -8.14 1.01 12.65
CA VAL A 87 -9.40 0.61 13.30
C VAL A 87 -9.45 -0.91 13.52
N ALA A 88 -8.90 -1.70 12.59
CA ALA A 88 -8.91 -3.15 12.68
C ALA A 88 -7.91 -3.70 13.70
N LEU A 89 -6.68 -3.16 13.75
CA LEU A 89 -5.55 -3.74 14.48
C LEU A 89 -5.03 -2.88 15.63
N GLY A 90 -5.38 -1.60 15.67
CA GLY A 90 -4.79 -0.61 16.57
C GLY A 90 -3.58 0.11 15.93
N ASP A 91 -3.08 1.12 16.63
CA ASP A 91 -2.05 2.03 16.14
C ASP A 91 -0.61 1.47 16.26
N ASP A 92 -0.42 0.37 16.96
CA ASP A 92 0.89 -0.26 17.19
C ASP A 92 1.15 -1.49 16.29
N LYS A 93 0.29 -1.75 15.31
CA LYS A 93 0.36 -2.96 14.46
C LYS A 93 0.23 -2.62 12.99
N ALA A 94 1.03 -3.27 12.17
CA ALA A 94 0.90 -3.24 10.72
C ALA A 94 -0.02 -4.36 10.23
N ALA A 95 -0.82 -4.07 9.21
CA ALA A 95 -1.53 -5.09 8.47
C ALA A 95 -0.66 -5.56 7.29
N ALA A 96 -0.67 -6.87 7.03
CA ALA A 96 -0.04 -7.45 5.86
C ALA A 96 -1.09 -8.16 5.01
N PHE A 97 -1.01 -7.98 3.71
CA PHE A 97 -1.90 -8.60 2.73
C PHE A 97 -1.05 -9.27 1.66
N GLN A 98 -1.49 -10.40 1.13
CA GLN A 98 -0.72 -11.09 0.10
C GLN A 98 -1.57 -11.43 -1.13
N SER A 99 -0.90 -11.46 -2.28
CA SER A 99 -1.38 -12.03 -3.52
C SER A 99 -0.29 -12.92 -4.11
N HIS A 100 -0.59 -14.20 -4.32
CA HIS A 100 0.36 -15.21 -4.83
C HIS A 100 1.65 -15.38 -3.99
N ALA A 101 1.66 -14.95 -2.70
CA ALA A 101 2.83 -14.88 -1.83
C ALA A 101 2.60 -15.51 -0.45
N GLU A 102 1.80 -16.57 -0.36
CA GLU A 102 1.41 -17.19 0.92
C GLU A 102 2.61 -17.69 1.74
N ASN A 103 3.55 -18.40 1.09
CA ASN A 103 4.73 -18.92 1.77
C ASN A 103 5.69 -17.80 2.19
N GLU A 104 5.86 -16.80 1.34
CA GLU A 104 6.70 -15.63 1.57
C GLU A 104 6.17 -14.84 2.77
N LEU A 105 4.86 -14.57 2.82
CA LEU A 105 4.24 -13.89 3.95
C LEU A 105 4.39 -14.68 5.24
N LYS A 106 4.15 -15.99 5.22
CA LYS A 106 4.33 -16.84 6.40
C LYS A 106 5.75 -16.77 6.97
N ASN A 107 6.76 -16.76 6.09
CA ASN A 107 8.15 -16.61 6.48
C ASN A 107 8.41 -15.22 7.07
N LEU A 108 7.92 -14.16 6.43
CA LEU A 108 8.05 -12.80 6.92
C LEU A 108 7.39 -12.60 8.29
N LEU A 109 6.19 -13.13 8.50
CA LEU A 109 5.51 -13.06 9.80
C LEU A 109 6.27 -13.81 10.89
N THR A 110 6.98 -14.89 10.53
CA THR A 110 7.82 -15.61 11.46
C THR A 110 9.03 -14.76 11.86
N VAL A 111 9.70 -14.12 10.90
CA VAL A 111 10.82 -13.21 11.17
C VAL A 111 10.35 -11.99 11.96
N ALA A 112 9.23 -11.38 11.60
CA ALA A 112 8.66 -10.23 12.30
C ALA A 112 8.49 -10.50 13.80
N ARG A 113 7.95 -11.68 14.16
CA ARG A 113 7.83 -12.11 15.57
C ARG A 113 9.18 -12.24 16.29
N HIS A 114 10.23 -12.67 15.59
CA HIS A 114 11.57 -12.84 16.20
C HIS A 114 12.25 -11.48 16.49
N VAL A 115 11.87 -10.42 15.75
CA VAL A 115 12.43 -9.09 15.93
C VAL A 115 11.45 -8.12 16.61
N ASP A 116 10.37 -8.67 17.20
CA ASP A 116 9.31 -7.93 17.91
C ASP A 116 8.55 -6.90 17.05
N GLU A 117 8.48 -7.15 15.74
CA GLU A 117 7.65 -6.38 14.82
C GLU A 117 6.22 -6.93 14.80
N LYS A 118 5.26 -6.08 15.11
CA LYS A 118 3.85 -6.46 15.24
C LYS A 118 3.15 -6.39 13.88
N VAL A 119 3.25 -7.45 13.11
CA VAL A 119 2.64 -7.57 11.79
C VAL A 119 1.60 -8.68 11.81
N PHE A 120 0.40 -8.41 11.27
CA PHE A 120 -0.70 -9.36 11.22
C PHE A 120 -1.28 -9.46 9.81
N GLU A 121 -1.51 -10.69 9.37
CA GLU A 121 -2.16 -10.94 8.09
C GLU A 121 -3.65 -10.63 8.14
N LEU A 122 -4.12 -9.91 7.12
CA LEU A 122 -5.53 -9.75 6.78
C LEU A 122 -5.77 -10.30 5.36
N PRO A 123 -6.92 -10.96 5.12
CA PRO A 123 -7.15 -11.65 3.86
C PRO A 123 -7.56 -10.70 2.73
N ILE A 124 -7.13 -10.99 1.50
CA ILE A 124 -7.78 -10.52 0.27
C ILE A 124 -8.57 -11.71 -0.29
N THR A 125 -9.87 -11.53 -0.45
CA THR A 125 -10.75 -12.56 -0.99
C THR A 125 -11.28 -12.21 -2.38
N GLU A 126 -12.02 -13.12 -3.01
CA GLU A 126 -12.68 -12.83 -4.29
C GLU A 126 -13.71 -11.70 -4.19
N THR A 127 -14.24 -11.44 -2.97
CA THR A 127 -15.15 -10.30 -2.76
C THR A 127 -14.45 -8.98 -3.06
N GLU A 128 -13.27 -8.74 -2.50
CA GLU A 128 -12.53 -7.50 -2.72
C GLU A 128 -12.03 -7.40 -4.17
N ARG A 129 -11.57 -8.50 -4.75
CA ARG A 129 -11.16 -8.58 -6.17
C ARG A 129 -12.32 -8.26 -7.12
N HIS A 130 -13.55 -8.57 -6.74
CA HIS A 130 -14.74 -8.20 -7.50
C HIS A 130 -15.12 -6.74 -7.26
N LEU A 131 -15.06 -6.27 -6.01
CA LEU A 131 -15.45 -4.90 -5.64
C LEU A 131 -14.61 -3.83 -6.36
N ILE A 132 -13.31 -4.06 -6.54
CA ILE A 132 -12.45 -3.09 -7.24
C ILE A 132 -12.82 -2.90 -8.71
N LYS A 133 -13.60 -3.82 -9.29
CA LYS A 133 -14.04 -3.81 -10.71
C LYS A 133 -15.48 -3.34 -10.89
N GLN A 134 -16.10 -2.80 -9.85
CA GLN A 134 -17.50 -2.34 -9.89
C GLN A 134 -17.59 -0.87 -10.31
N SER A 135 -17.19 -0.58 -11.54
CA SER A 135 -17.45 0.71 -12.19
C SER A 135 -18.36 0.49 -13.40
N ASP A 136 -19.23 1.45 -13.66
CA ASP A 136 -20.05 1.49 -14.88
C ASP A 136 -19.34 2.21 -16.04
N VAL A 137 -18.21 2.88 -15.77
CA VAL A 137 -17.54 3.78 -16.72
C VAL A 137 -16.04 3.52 -16.88
N ALA A 138 -15.46 2.67 -16.02
CA ALA A 138 -14.04 2.36 -16.01
C ALA A 138 -13.80 0.87 -15.69
N ASP A 139 -12.56 0.40 -15.81
CA ASP A 139 -12.18 -0.98 -15.48
C ASP A 139 -12.14 -1.22 -13.98
N LEU A 140 -11.75 -0.20 -13.22
CA LEU A 140 -11.57 -0.24 -11.77
C LEU A 140 -12.22 0.97 -11.10
N VAL A 141 -12.46 0.84 -9.77
CA VAL A 141 -12.81 1.97 -8.88
C VAL A 141 -11.74 2.13 -7.82
N ASN A 142 -11.41 3.37 -7.45
CA ASN A 142 -10.38 3.64 -6.43
C ASN A 142 -10.89 3.50 -4.99
N HIS A 143 -12.19 3.45 -4.76
CA HIS A 143 -12.78 3.49 -3.42
C HIS A 143 -14.05 2.66 -3.31
N THR A 144 -14.43 2.32 -2.07
CA THR A 144 -15.73 1.76 -1.73
C THR A 144 -16.30 2.47 -0.50
N ASN A 145 -17.60 2.74 -0.53
CA ASN A 145 -18.33 3.25 0.64
C ASN A 145 -18.72 2.15 1.64
N GLY A 146 -18.46 0.89 1.30
CA GLY A 146 -18.76 -0.27 2.11
C GLY A 146 -17.79 -0.47 3.29
N GLN A 147 -17.94 -1.62 3.94
CA GLN A 147 -17.01 -2.10 4.97
C GLN A 147 -15.76 -2.73 4.33
N GLY A 148 -14.74 -3.05 5.14
CA GLY A 148 -13.54 -3.72 4.65
C GLY A 148 -12.62 -2.83 3.82
N LYS A 149 -12.58 -1.53 4.09
CA LYS A 149 -11.81 -0.56 3.29
C LYS A 149 -10.32 -0.88 3.18
N ALA A 150 -9.71 -1.45 4.22
CA ALA A 150 -8.30 -1.88 4.17
C ALA A 150 -8.10 -3.07 3.20
N LEU A 151 -9.02 -4.04 3.24
CA LEU A 151 -8.99 -5.20 2.34
C LEU A 151 -9.20 -4.78 0.88
N PHE A 152 -10.16 -3.87 0.66
CA PHE A 152 -10.40 -3.27 -0.66
C PHE A 152 -9.15 -2.57 -1.18
N ALA A 153 -8.51 -1.72 -0.36
CA ALA A 153 -7.31 -0.99 -0.75
C ALA A 153 -6.16 -1.94 -1.11
N ALA A 154 -5.95 -2.98 -0.30
CA ALA A 154 -4.94 -4.00 -0.56
C ALA A 154 -5.24 -4.79 -1.85
N ALA A 155 -6.50 -5.15 -2.10
CA ALA A 155 -6.91 -5.80 -3.35
C ALA A 155 -6.65 -4.91 -4.57
N PHE A 156 -6.96 -3.61 -4.46
CA PHE A 156 -6.71 -2.63 -5.51
C PHE A 156 -5.22 -2.57 -5.87
N ILE A 157 -4.34 -2.41 -4.88
CA ILE A 157 -2.89 -2.34 -5.12
C ILE A 157 -2.36 -3.66 -5.67
N SER A 158 -2.76 -4.79 -5.08
CA SER A 158 -2.31 -6.11 -5.51
C SER A 158 -2.74 -6.47 -6.92
N HIS A 159 -3.81 -5.86 -7.44
CA HIS A 159 -4.23 -6.03 -8.83
C HIS A 159 -3.11 -5.66 -9.81
N PHE A 160 -2.34 -4.63 -9.51
CA PHE A 160 -1.27 -4.12 -10.38
C PHE A 160 -0.01 -4.98 -10.38
N SER A 161 0.12 -5.96 -9.50
CA SER A 161 1.23 -6.92 -9.53
C SER A 161 1.03 -8.04 -10.56
N GLY A 162 -0.20 -8.22 -11.06
CA GLY A 162 -0.56 -9.35 -11.92
C GLY A 162 -0.31 -10.69 -11.21
N ASP A 163 0.41 -11.59 -11.88
CA ASP A 163 0.77 -12.92 -11.35
C ASP A 163 2.05 -12.91 -10.49
N ILE A 164 2.71 -11.77 -10.35
CA ILE A 164 3.94 -11.68 -9.55
C ILE A 164 3.56 -11.71 -8.06
N PRO A 165 4.22 -12.57 -7.24
CA PRO A 165 4.01 -12.60 -5.80
C PRO A 165 4.15 -11.21 -5.19
N HIS A 166 3.14 -10.79 -4.42
CA HIS A 166 3.07 -9.45 -3.88
C HIS A 166 2.61 -9.47 -2.41
N ILE A 167 3.27 -8.68 -1.59
CA ILE A 167 2.86 -8.44 -0.20
C ILE A 167 2.80 -6.94 0.04
N HIS A 168 1.61 -6.48 0.41
CA HIS A 168 1.35 -5.12 0.84
C HIS A 168 1.40 -5.04 2.37
N PHE A 169 2.14 -4.05 2.90
CA PHE A 169 2.13 -3.70 4.30
C PHE A 169 1.48 -2.33 4.50
N ASP A 170 0.28 -2.34 5.11
CA ASP A 170 -0.35 -1.11 5.57
C ASP A 170 0.22 -0.76 6.95
N ILE A 171 1.08 0.23 6.96
CA ILE A 171 1.81 0.69 8.14
C ILE A 171 1.21 1.96 8.74
N ALA A 172 -0.04 2.31 8.41
CA ALA A 172 -0.69 3.50 8.92
C ALA A 172 -0.67 3.57 10.45
N GLY A 173 -0.90 2.44 11.14
CA GLY A 173 -0.82 2.37 12.60
C GLY A 173 0.58 2.71 13.13
N PRO A 174 1.61 1.89 12.87
CA PRO A 174 2.95 2.11 13.41
C PRO A 174 3.58 3.44 13.02
N ALA A 175 3.23 3.98 11.84
CA ALA A 175 3.77 5.24 11.38
C ALA A 175 3.24 6.45 12.15
N THR A 176 2.05 6.35 12.76
CA THR A 176 1.38 7.45 13.48
C THR A 176 1.55 7.39 15.01
N ILE A 177 2.23 6.37 15.53
CA ILE A 177 2.47 6.23 16.97
C ILE A 177 3.18 7.47 17.53
N LYS A 178 2.54 8.10 18.52
CA LYS A 178 3.11 9.22 19.28
C LYS A 178 4.03 8.79 20.45
N SER A 179 4.55 7.57 20.42
CA SER A 179 5.43 7.07 21.49
C SER A 179 6.82 7.68 21.42
N ALA A 180 7.35 8.11 22.57
CA ALA A 180 8.72 8.64 22.68
C ALA A 180 9.80 7.62 22.30
N THR A 181 9.50 6.33 22.39
CA THR A 181 10.44 5.22 22.13
C THR A 181 10.76 5.04 20.65
N TYR A 182 9.86 5.46 19.77
CA TYR A 182 9.98 5.30 18.30
C TYR A 182 10.20 6.61 17.57
N LYS A 183 10.53 7.70 18.28
CA LYS A 183 10.88 8.98 17.64
C LYS A 183 12.12 8.81 16.77
N GLY A 184 11.92 8.74 15.46
CA GLY A 184 12.99 8.78 14.47
C GLY A 184 13.15 7.56 13.60
N CYS A 185 12.29 6.54 13.70
CA CYS A 185 12.41 5.34 12.87
C CYS A 185 11.74 5.47 11.50
N LEU A 186 10.72 6.30 11.38
CA LEU A 186 10.17 6.70 10.09
C LEU A 186 10.53 8.16 9.89
N LEU A 187 11.23 8.44 8.81
CA LEU A 187 11.34 9.79 8.30
C LEU A 187 9.98 10.47 8.46
N TYR A 188 9.99 11.66 9.04
CA TYR A 188 8.84 12.52 9.17
C TYR A 188 8.12 12.68 7.84
N THR A 189 7.24 11.76 7.59
CA THR A 189 6.21 11.85 6.59
C THR A 189 4.91 11.44 7.24
N SER A 190 4.67 11.91 8.46
CA SER A 190 3.31 12.16 8.82
C SER A 190 2.89 13.26 7.86
N ASP A 191 2.12 12.87 6.91
CA ASP A 191 1.57 13.78 5.94
C ASP A 191 0.84 14.89 6.69
N ALA A 192 1.23 16.11 6.45
CA ALA A 192 0.57 17.28 7.03
C ALA A 192 -0.90 17.41 6.55
N ALA A 193 -1.32 16.57 5.62
CA ALA A 193 -2.69 16.51 5.15
C ALA A 193 -3.66 15.84 6.13
N ASP A 194 -3.18 14.98 7.05
CA ASP A 194 -4.05 14.32 8.04
C ASP A 194 -4.35 15.18 9.28
N GLU A 195 -3.81 16.38 9.39
CA GLU A 195 -4.03 17.26 10.55
C GLU A 195 -5.25 18.20 10.45
N GLU A 196 -5.94 18.22 9.31
CA GLU A 196 -7.08 19.14 9.12
C GLU A 196 -8.46 18.54 9.44
N ASP A 197 -8.57 17.28 9.80
CA ASP A 197 -9.85 16.62 10.16
C ASP A 197 -10.01 16.34 11.67
N SER A 198 -9.64 17.28 12.53
CA SER A 198 -9.96 17.22 13.96
C SER A 198 -10.76 18.42 14.44
#